data_b908e4d3a4f654f23f308ca4559bd38a
#
_entry.id   b908e4d3a4f654f23f308ca4559bd38a
#
_cell.length_a   1.000
_cell.length_b   1.000
_cell.length_c   1.000
_cell.angle_alpha   90.00
_cell.angle_beta   90.00
_cell.angle_gamma   90.00
#
_symmetry.space_group_name_H-M   'P 1'
#
loop_
_entity.id
_entity.type
_entity.pdbx_description
1 polymer ?
#
loop_
_entity_poly.entity_id
_entity_poly.type
_entity_poly.pdbx_seq_one_letter_code
_entity_poly.pdbx_strand_id
1 'polypeptide(L)'
;QVSRAFLPKYFPGYKKYLWIDADAWVNSWSAIELYLKGCENNKLSISTSADRAYGRVLRAEWIFGSFARVKSQNYKHAKSSGFSEKIAREVALKPHLNIGVFALEANASHWEVWQKNLRTALKSGKIWGSEQIAMNITIYHDGLNAEILPAYCNWTLIEALKFDKEKNTL
;
A
#
# COMPACT_ATOMS: atom_id res chain seq x y z
N GLN A 1 -14.11 -3.12 -2.97
CA GLN A 1 -12.63 -3.22 -2.85
C GLN A 1 -11.89 -3.03 -4.18
N VAL A 2 -12.48 -3.35 -5.32
CA VAL A 2 -11.80 -3.22 -6.63
C VAL A 2 -12.09 -1.90 -7.36
N SER A 3 -12.86 -1.01 -6.78
CA SER A 3 -13.31 0.24 -7.42
C SER A 3 -12.28 1.36 -7.41
N ARG A 4 -11.35 1.34 -6.47
CA ARG A 4 -10.36 2.43 -6.27
C ARG A 4 -9.52 2.70 -7.52
N ALA A 5 -9.12 1.67 -8.24
CA ALA A 5 -8.34 1.79 -9.48
C ALA A 5 -9.12 2.46 -10.63
N PHE A 6 -10.42 2.70 -10.47
CA PHE A 6 -11.30 3.26 -11.50
C PHE A 6 -11.89 4.62 -11.11
N LEU A 7 -11.36 5.28 -10.08
CA LEU A 7 -11.87 6.58 -9.62
C LEU A 7 -12.05 7.61 -10.74
N PRO A 8 -11.08 7.84 -11.66
CA PRO A 8 -11.27 8.81 -12.73
C PRO A 8 -12.40 8.45 -13.70
N LYS A 9 -12.71 7.18 -13.83
CA LYS A 9 -13.82 6.71 -14.67
C LYS A 9 -15.19 6.96 -14.03
N TYR A 10 -15.28 6.75 -12.71
CA TYR A 10 -16.55 6.91 -11.97
C TYR A 10 -16.83 8.37 -11.59
N PHE A 11 -15.78 9.16 -11.42
CA PHE A 11 -15.86 10.57 -11.02
C PHE A 11 -15.00 11.42 -11.95
N PRO A 12 -15.39 11.60 -13.22
CA PRO A 12 -14.61 12.38 -14.18
C PRO A 12 -14.59 13.88 -13.85
N GLY A 13 -13.60 14.59 -14.37
CA GLY A 13 -13.54 16.06 -14.31
C GLY A 13 -12.69 16.63 -13.17
N TYR A 14 -12.15 15.81 -12.28
CA TYR A 14 -11.25 16.26 -11.24
C TYR A 14 -9.79 16.15 -11.69
N LYS A 15 -8.92 17.03 -11.15
CA LYS A 15 -7.49 17.03 -11.44
C LYS A 15 -6.72 16.05 -10.56
N LYS A 16 -7.16 15.87 -9.32
CA LYS A 16 -6.54 14.98 -8.31
C LYS A 16 -7.63 14.17 -7.63
N TYR A 17 -7.29 12.95 -7.26
CA TYR A 17 -8.13 12.05 -6.48
C TYR A 17 -7.41 11.70 -5.18
N LEU A 18 -8.12 11.87 -4.08
CA LEU A 18 -7.72 11.39 -2.76
C LEU A 18 -8.71 10.32 -2.33
N TRP A 19 -8.22 9.15 -2.06
CA TRP A 19 -8.99 8.06 -1.44
C TRP A 19 -8.71 7.99 0.04
N ILE A 20 -9.75 7.79 0.83
CA ILE A 20 -9.67 7.51 2.26
C ILE A 20 -10.65 6.37 2.52
N ASP A 21 -10.19 5.27 3.13
CA ASP A 21 -11.06 4.16 3.52
C ASP A 21 -12.10 4.63 4.54
N ALA A 22 -13.29 4.03 4.50
CA ALA A 22 -14.42 4.42 5.34
C ALA A 22 -14.20 4.18 6.85
N ASP A 23 -13.21 3.37 7.20
CA ASP A 23 -12.76 3.08 8.55
C ASP A 23 -11.54 3.89 8.98
N ALA A 24 -11.10 4.85 8.15
CA ALA A 24 -10.02 5.76 8.48
C ALA A 24 -10.54 7.06 9.10
N TRP A 25 -9.78 7.62 10.03
CA TRP A 25 -10.06 8.88 10.68
C TRP A 25 -9.04 9.94 10.31
N VAL A 26 -9.50 11.09 9.80
CA VAL A 26 -8.64 12.24 9.50
C VAL A 26 -8.46 13.07 10.75
N ASN A 27 -7.28 13.02 11.34
CA ASN A 27 -6.97 13.75 12.57
C ASN A 27 -6.64 15.24 12.33
N SER A 28 -6.15 15.58 11.14
CA SER A 28 -5.74 16.95 10.81
C SER A 28 -5.88 17.20 9.31
N TRP A 29 -6.27 18.43 8.94
CA TRP A 29 -6.33 18.85 7.54
C TRP A 29 -4.95 18.83 6.88
N SER A 30 -3.89 19.06 7.61
CA SER A 30 -2.52 18.96 7.11
C SER A 30 -2.17 17.57 6.58
N ALA A 31 -2.81 16.50 7.08
CA ALA A 31 -2.65 15.16 6.51
C ALA A 31 -3.19 15.08 5.08
N ILE A 32 -4.35 15.69 4.81
CA ILE A 32 -4.93 15.78 3.47
C ILE A 32 -4.01 16.56 2.52
N GLU A 33 -3.52 17.72 2.96
CA GLU A 33 -2.60 18.55 2.18
C GLU A 33 -1.31 17.82 1.84
N LEU A 34 -0.78 17.03 2.79
CA LEU A 34 0.43 16.24 2.58
C LEU A 34 0.25 15.22 1.44
N TYR A 35 -0.86 14.48 1.44
CA TYR A 35 -1.17 13.53 0.37
C TYR A 35 -1.37 14.24 -0.98
N LEU A 36 -2.10 15.35 -1.01
CA LEU A 36 -2.37 16.12 -2.24
C LEU A 36 -1.11 16.77 -2.80
N LYS A 37 -0.17 17.19 -1.96
CA LYS A 37 1.14 17.69 -2.36
C LYS A 37 2.04 16.55 -2.86
N GLY A 38 2.02 15.42 -2.17
CA GLY A 38 2.83 14.25 -2.53
C GLY A 38 2.47 13.64 -3.88
N CYS A 39 1.22 13.84 -4.36
CA CYS A 39 0.80 13.30 -5.65
C CYS A 39 1.15 14.19 -6.85
N GLU A 40 1.75 15.34 -6.65
CA GLU A 40 2.16 16.24 -7.73
C GLU A 40 3.21 15.60 -8.64
N ASN A 41 3.24 16.06 -9.89
CA ASN A 41 4.10 15.52 -10.95
C ASN A 41 3.82 14.03 -11.25
N ASN A 42 2.56 13.65 -11.23
CA ASN A 42 2.10 12.28 -11.51
C ASN A 42 2.76 11.21 -10.63
N LYS A 43 3.03 11.53 -9.37
CA LYS A 43 3.47 10.55 -8.37
C LYS A 43 2.26 9.96 -7.65
N LEU A 44 2.37 8.70 -7.23
CA LEU A 44 1.43 8.15 -6.25
C LEU A 44 1.85 8.60 -4.85
N SER A 45 1.02 9.39 -4.17
CA SER A 45 1.22 9.69 -2.75
C SER A 45 0.55 8.61 -1.92
N ILE A 46 1.33 7.87 -1.13
CA ILE A 46 0.86 6.69 -0.41
C ILE A 46 1.71 6.44 0.84
N SER A 47 1.09 5.93 1.91
CA SER A 47 1.84 5.54 3.10
C SER A 47 2.33 4.10 3.04
N THR A 48 3.37 3.82 3.81
CA THR A 48 3.87 2.46 3.99
C THR A 48 3.42 1.85 5.32
N SER A 49 3.28 0.53 5.37
CA SER A 49 3.16 -0.23 6.62
C SER A 49 4.54 -0.75 7.11
N ALA A 50 5.64 -0.13 6.69
CA ALA A 50 6.98 -0.48 7.17
C ALA A 50 7.30 0.31 8.44
N ASP A 51 6.91 -0.25 9.58
CA ASP A 51 7.17 0.31 10.91
C ASP A 51 7.35 -0.83 11.92
N ARG A 52 8.03 -0.53 13.04
CA ARG A 52 8.22 -1.49 14.15
C ARG A 52 6.89 -2.00 14.73
N ALA A 53 5.85 -1.17 14.66
CA ALA A 53 4.51 -1.53 15.09
C ALA A 53 3.86 -2.62 14.21
N TYR A 54 4.32 -2.79 12.98
CA TYR A 54 3.75 -3.73 12.00
C TYR A 54 4.62 -4.97 11.79
N GLY A 55 5.08 -5.59 12.86
CA GLY A 55 5.98 -6.76 12.82
C GLY A 55 5.45 -7.98 12.05
N ARG A 56 4.16 -7.99 11.67
CA ARG A 56 3.56 -9.05 10.85
C ARG A 56 3.71 -8.82 9.34
N VAL A 57 4.02 -7.61 8.92
CA VAL A 57 4.07 -7.24 7.49
C VAL A 57 5.34 -7.78 6.84
N LEU A 58 6.47 -7.59 7.53
CA LEU A 58 7.77 -8.11 7.12
C LEU A 58 8.58 -8.50 8.36
N ARG A 59 9.00 -9.76 8.45
CA ARG A 59 9.83 -10.21 9.57
C ARG A 59 10.76 -11.35 9.21
N ALA A 60 11.94 -11.36 9.81
CA ALA A 60 12.82 -12.51 9.85
C ALA A 60 12.39 -13.46 10.98
N GLU A 61 12.35 -14.75 10.72
CA GLU A 61 12.12 -15.79 11.71
C GLU A 61 13.42 -16.55 11.97
N TRP A 62 13.71 -16.75 13.26
CA TRP A 62 14.87 -17.46 13.74
C TRP A 62 14.40 -18.71 14.48
N ILE A 63 15.05 -19.84 14.26
CA ILE A 63 14.80 -21.10 14.95
C ILE A 63 16.11 -21.54 15.57
N PHE A 64 16.12 -21.79 16.88
CA PHE A 64 17.31 -22.18 17.67
C PHE A 64 18.53 -21.28 17.43
N GLY A 65 18.32 -19.95 17.32
CA GLY A 65 19.39 -18.98 17.09
C GLY A 65 19.89 -18.90 15.64
N SER A 66 19.38 -19.74 14.75
CA SER A 66 19.71 -19.72 13.31
C SER A 66 18.61 -19.07 12.49
N PHE A 67 18.99 -18.32 11.45
CA PHE A 67 18.05 -17.76 10.51
C PHE A 67 17.27 -18.87 9.80
N ALA A 68 15.95 -18.79 9.85
CA ALA A 68 15.08 -19.80 9.23
C ALA A 68 14.43 -19.29 7.93
N ARG A 69 13.76 -18.13 7.99
CA ARG A 69 13.06 -17.58 6.81
C ARG A 69 12.67 -16.12 6.99
N VAL A 70 12.33 -15.48 5.88
CA VAL A 70 11.61 -14.20 5.88
C VAL A 70 10.13 -14.45 5.60
N LYS A 71 9.27 -13.91 6.44
CA LYS A 71 7.83 -13.78 6.15
C LYS A 71 7.57 -12.40 5.58
N SER A 72 7.00 -12.34 4.40
CA SER A 72 6.65 -11.10 3.70
C SER A 72 5.21 -11.13 3.25
N GLN A 73 4.46 -10.08 3.58
CA GLN A 73 3.09 -9.91 3.13
C GLN A 73 3.03 -9.69 1.62
N ASN A 74 3.95 -8.89 1.08
CA ASN A 74 4.05 -8.69 -0.37
C ASN A 74 4.25 -10.00 -1.12
N TYR A 75 5.22 -10.83 -0.68
CA TYR A 75 5.46 -12.12 -1.30
C TYR A 75 4.23 -13.02 -1.25
N LYS A 76 3.64 -13.17 -0.05
CA LYS A 76 2.45 -13.99 0.17
C LYS A 76 1.30 -13.56 -0.73
N HIS A 77 1.01 -12.26 -0.78
CA HIS A 77 -0.10 -11.72 -1.57
C HIS A 77 0.18 -11.83 -3.08
N ALA A 78 1.39 -11.54 -3.54
CA ALA A 78 1.75 -11.70 -4.95
C ALA A 78 1.56 -13.15 -5.42
N LYS A 79 2.06 -14.13 -4.65
CA LYS A 79 1.87 -15.55 -4.96
C LYS A 79 0.41 -15.96 -4.96
N SER A 80 -0.33 -15.56 -3.93
CA SER A 80 -1.75 -15.92 -3.81
C SER A 80 -2.63 -15.24 -4.85
N SER A 81 -2.17 -14.14 -5.45
CA SER A 81 -2.85 -13.41 -6.53
C SER A 81 -2.37 -13.81 -7.93
N GLY A 82 -1.66 -14.93 -8.06
CA GLY A 82 -1.30 -15.51 -9.36
C GLY A 82 -0.13 -14.83 -10.09
N PHE A 83 0.63 -13.94 -9.42
CA PHE A 83 1.85 -13.40 -10.01
C PHE A 83 2.99 -14.42 -10.00
N SER A 84 3.90 -14.29 -10.96
CA SER A 84 5.05 -15.20 -11.08
C SER A 84 5.94 -15.19 -9.84
N GLU A 85 6.67 -16.28 -9.63
CA GLU A 85 7.65 -16.36 -8.55
C GLU A 85 8.69 -15.24 -8.62
N LYS A 86 9.10 -14.86 -9.83
CA LYS A 86 10.04 -13.76 -10.07
C LYS A 86 9.51 -12.44 -9.52
N ILE A 87 8.29 -12.07 -9.88
CA ILE A 87 7.64 -10.83 -9.41
C ILE A 87 7.44 -10.87 -7.89
N ALA A 88 6.97 -12.00 -7.35
CA ALA A 88 6.77 -12.15 -5.93
C ALA A 88 8.06 -11.97 -5.12
N ARG A 89 9.19 -12.50 -5.59
CA ARG A 89 10.52 -12.32 -4.96
C ARG A 89 11.02 -10.89 -5.07
N GLU A 90 10.81 -10.24 -6.20
CA GLU A 90 11.22 -8.85 -6.42
C GLU A 90 10.56 -7.89 -5.43
N VAL A 91 9.27 -8.07 -5.16
CA VAL A 91 8.54 -7.20 -4.23
C VAL A 91 8.62 -7.66 -2.77
N ALA A 92 9.18 -8.85 -2.50
CA ALA A 92 9.14 -9.48 -1.19
C ALA A 92 9.69 -8.63 -0.05
N LEU A 93 10.82 -7.97 -0.27
CA LEU A 93 11.51 -7.17 0.75
C LEU A 93 11.22 -5.67 0.64
N LYS A 94 10.36 -5.26 -0.29
CA LYS A 94 9.96 -3.88 -0.43
C LYS A 94 8.98 -3.48 0.68
N PRO A 95 9.00 -2.22 1.14
CA PRO A 95 8.00 -1.70 2.07
C PRO A 95 6.59 -1.96 1.57
N HIS A 96 5.73 -2.51 2.41
CA HIS A 96 4.33 -2.76 2.03
C HIS A 96 3.57 -1.43 1.98
N LEU A 97 3.07 -1.06 0.81
CA LEU A 97 2.29 0.16 0.60
C LEU A 97 0.83 -0.08 1.01
N ASN A 98 0.25 0.86 1.74
CA ASN A 98 -1.11 0.74 2.24
C ASN A 98 -2.06 1.63 1.43
N ILE A 99 -2.93 1.02 0.64
CA ILE A 99 -3.91 1.71 -0.22
C ILE A 99 -5.16 2.21 0.52
N GLY A 100 -5.19 2.12 1.83
CA GLY A 100 -6.29 2.67 2.64
C GLY A 100 -6.41 4.19 2.55
N VAL A 101 -5.26 4.87 2.36
CA VAL A 101 -5.20 6.29 2.01
C VAL A 101 -4.16 6.49 0.92
N PHE A 102 -4.55 7.14 -0.17
CA PHE A 102 -3.62 7.53 -1.24
C PHE A 102 -4.15 8.73 -2.03
N ALA A 103 -3.26 9.46 -2.69
CA ALA A 103 -3.62 10.48 -3.66
C ALA A 103 -2.89 10.29 -4.98
N LEU A 104 -3.56 10.66 -6.08
CA LEU A 104 -3.02 10.51 -7.43
C LEU A 104 -3.66 11.52 -8.38
N GLU A 105 -2.89 12.06 -9.31
CA GLU A 105 -3.40 12.94 -10.36
C GLU A 105 -4.23 12.15 -11.38
N ALA A 106 -5.23 12.80 -11.97
CA ALA A 106 -6.20 12.19 -12.89
C ALA A 106 -5.56 11.55 -14.13
N ASN A 107 -4.51 12.18 -14.64
CA ASN A 107 -3.80 11.79 -15.86
C ASN A 107 -2.58 10.90 -15.61
N ALA A 108 -2.37 10.45 -14.37
CA ALA A 108 -1.24 9.60 -14.04
C ALA A 108 -1.39 8.21 -14.68
N SER A 109 -0.32 7.72 -15.31
CA SER A 109 -0.27 6.38 -15.93
C SER A 109 -0.48 5.23 -14.94
N HIS A 110 -0.37 5.51 -13.64
CA HIS A 110 -0.63 4.57 -12.55
C HIS A 110 -2.01 3.92 -12.65
N TRP A 111 -3.04 4.67 -13.05
CA TRP A 111 -4.40 4.13 -13.15
C TRP A 111 -4.49 2.94 -14.12
N GLU A 112 -3.88 3.07 -15.30
CA GLU A 112 -3.90 2.01 -16.32
C GLU A 112 -3.07 0.80 -15.89
N VAL A 113 -1.86 1.03 -15.38
CA VAL A 113 -0.97 -0.04 -14.94
C VAL A 113 -1.54 -0.77 -13.73
N TRP A 114 -2.11 -0.03 -12.76
CA TRP A 114 -2.79 -0.63 -11.61
C TRP A 114 -3.98 -1.49 -12.03
N GLN A 115 -4.83 -1.00 -12.96
CA GLN A 115 -5.95 -1.77 -13.50
C GLN A 115 -5.48 -3.05 -14.22
N LYS A 116 -4.38 -2.98 -14.97
CA LYS A 116 -3.77 -4.15 -15.63
C LYS A 116 -3.33 -5.19 -14.58
N ASN A 117 -2.60 -4.77 -13.57
CA ASN A 117 -2.14 -5.65 -12.49
C ASN A 117 -3.31 -6.21 -11.67
N LEU A 118 -4.32 -5.39 -11.41
CA LEU A 118 -5.54 -5.81 -10.71
C LEU A 118 -6.29 -6.90 -11.50
N ARG A 119 -6.43 -6.75 -12.82
CA ARG A 119 -7.03 -7.80 -13.66
C ARG A 119 -6.24 -9.11 -13.57
N THR A 120 -4.91 -9.03 -13.53
CA THR A 120 -4.05 -10.21 -13.35
C THR A 120 -4.30 -10.87 -12.00
N ALA A 121 -4.33 -10.07 -10.94
CA ALA A 121 -4.59 -10.56 -9.57
C ALA A 121 -5.96 -11.20 -9.42
N LEU A 122 -6.99 -10.65 -10.04
CA LEU A 122 -8.36 -11.16 -9.96
C LEU A 122 -8.59 -12.47 -10.73
N LYS A 123 -7.74 -12.79 -11.73
CA LYS A 123 -7.80 -14.09 -12.42
C LYS A 123 -7.55 -15.28 -11.50
N SER A 124 -6.86 -15.09 -10.39
CA SER A 124 -6.65 -16.12 -9.36
C SER A 124 -7.89 -16.41 -8.50
N GLY A 125 -8.96 -15.64 -8.66
CA GLY A 125 -10.19 -15.73 -7.88
C GLY A 125 -10.12 -15.18 -6.47
N LYS A 126 -8.99 -14.63 -6.03
CA LYS A 126 -8.85 -14.00 -4.72
C LYS A 126 -9.08 -12.50 -4.82
N ILE A 127 -10.08 -12.00 -4.11
CA ILE A 127 -10.39 -10.56 -4.05
C ILE A 127 -9.58 -9.88 -2.94
N TRP A 128 -9.47 -10.52 -1.77
CA TRP A 128 -8.78 -9.96 -0.62
C TRP A 128 -7.29 -9.77 -0.87
N GLY A 129 -6.82 -8.55 -0.70
CA GLY A 129 -5.41 -8.17 -0.91
C GLY A 129 -4.98 -8.01 -2.37
N SER A 130 -5.81 -8.39 -3.36
CA SER A 130 -5.47 -8.31 -4.79
C SER A 130 -5.27 -6.87 -5.25
N GLU A 131 -6.11 -5.95 -4.80
CA GLU A 131 -6.02 -4.53 -5.16
C GLU A 131 -4.75 -3.89 -4.59
N GLN A 132 -4.44 -4.21 -3.34
CA GLN A 132 -3.26 -3.69 -2.65
C GLN A 132 -1.96 -4.24 -3.23
N ILE A 133 -1.89 -5.55 -3.50
CA ILE A 133 -0.67 -6.13 -4.11
C ILE A 133 -0.50 -5.67 -5.57
N ALA A 134 -1.58 -5.46 -6.31
CA ALA A 134 -1.52 -4.90 -7.65
C ALA A 134 -0.89 -3.50 -7.64
N MET A 135 -1.23 -2.64 -6.66
CA MET A 135 -0.59 -1.34 -6.51
C MET A 135 0.89 -1.47 -6.11
N ASN A 136 1.23 -2.35 -5.17
CA ASN A 136 2.62 -2.58 -4.81
C ASN A 136 3.47 -3.03 -6.02
N ILE A 137 2.93 -3.88 -6.89
CA ILE A 137 3.57 -4.32 -8.13
C ILE A 137 3.70 -3.15 -9.12
N THR A 138 2.67 -2.32 -9.25
CA THR A 138 2.70 -1.11 -10.08
C THR A 138 3.85 -0.19 -9.73
N ILE A 139 4.17 -0.05 -8.44
CA ILE A 139 5.27 0.80 -8.00
C ILE A 139 6.61 0.08 -8.10
N TYR A 140 6.73 -1.14 -7.56
CA TYR A 140 8.03 -1.76 -7.37
C TYR A 140 8.52 -2.60 -8.54
N HIS A 141 7.61 -3.20 -9.32
CA HIS A 141 7.95 -4.01 -10.49
C HIS A 141 7.86 -3.20 -11.79
N ASP A 142 6.75 -2.47 -11.97
CA ASP A 142 6.56 -1.65 -13.18
C ASP A 142 7.30 -0.30 -13.10
N GLY A 143 7.82 0.08 -11.93
CA GLY A 143 8.73 1.22 -11.76
C GLY A 143 8.06 2.58 -11.80
N LEU A 144 6.76 2.68 -11.47
CA LEU A 144 6.08 3.96 -11.45
C LEU A 144 6.43 4.77 -10.19
N ASN A 145 6.49 6.09 -10.33
CA ASN A 145 6.94 6.99 -9.29
C ASN A 145 5.96 7.09 -8.14
N ALA A 146 6.47 7.03 -6.90
CA ALA A 146 5.68 7.24 -5.70
C ALA A 146 6.39 8.16 -4.70
N GLU A 147 5.59 8.96 -3.99
CA GLU A 147 5.96 9.64 -2.77
C GLU A 147 5.51 8.77 -1.59
N ILE A 148 6.44 8.04 -1.01
CA ILE A 148 6.15 7.09 0.06
C ILE A 148 6.20 7.81 1.39
N LEU A 149 5.02 8.04 1.97
CA LEU A 149 4.85 8.69 3.26
C LEU A 149 5.11 7.71 4.40
N PRO A 150 5.59 8.20 5.56
CA PRO A 150 5.77 7.39 6.75
C PRO A 150 4.49 6.67 7.20
N ALA A 151 4.66 5.57 7.95
CA ALA A 151 3.53 4.74 8.41
C ALA A 151 2.50 5.52 9.26
N TYR A 152 2.95 6.51 10.02
CA TYR A 152 2.05 7.33 10.85
C TYR A 152 1.09 8.22 10.04
N CYS A 153 1.33 8.41 8.73
CA CYS A 153 0.39 9.13 7.86
C CYS A 153 -0.88 8.34 7.55
N ASN A 154 -0.86 7.02 7.76
CA ASN A 154 -2.03 6.16 7.71
C ASN A 154 -1.85 5.03 8.74
N TRP A 155 -1.98 5.40 10.02
CA TRP A 155 -1.74 4.46 11.12
C TRP A 155 -2.86 3.43 11.20
N THR A 156 -2.51 2.16 11.03
CA THR A 156 -3.47 1.05 11.04
C THR A 156 -3.43 0.34 12.39
N LEU A 157 -4.57 0.25 13.05
CA LEU A 157 -4.72 -0.46 14.32
C LEU A 157 -4.95 -1.95 14.07
N ILE A 158 -3.87 -2.70 13.78
CA ILE A 158 -3.94 -4.17 13.57
C ILE A 158 -3.78 -4.93 14.89
N GLU A 159 -3.14 -4.32 15.87
CA GLU A 159 -2.87 -4.87 17.20
C GLU A 159 -3.31 -3.86 18.27
N ALA A 160 -3.30 -4.26 19.55
CA ALA A 160 -3.59 -3.34 20.64
C ALA A 160 -2.70 -2.09 20.55
N LEU A 161 -3.27 -0.94 20.82
CA LEU A 161 -2.55 0.33 20.89
C LEU A 161 -1.35 0.19 21.82
N LYS A 162 -0.16 0.51 21.33
CA LYS A 162 1.04 0.55 22.15
C LYS A 162 1.16 1.93 22.76
N PHE A 163 0.95 1.98 24.05
CA PHE A 163 1.12 3.21 24.82
C PHE A 163 2.59 3.38 25.22
N ASP A 164 3.20 4.48 24.79
CA ASP A 164 4.52 4.88 25.25
C ASP A 164 4.41 5.51 26.64
N LYS A 165 4.77 4.73 27.67
CA LYS A 165 4.68 5.18 29.07
C LYS A 165 5.63 6.32 29.40
N GLU A 166 6.77 6.44 28.70
CA GLU A 166 7.75 7.50 28.96
C GLU A 166 7.30 8.84 28.42
N LYS A 167 6.66 8.80 27.21
CA LYS A 167 6.14 10.00 26.56
C LYS A 167 4.69 10.30 26.88
N ASN A 168 4.00 9.40 27.58
CA ASN A 168 2.57 9.47 27.88
C ASN A 168 1.70 9.69 26.62
N THR A 169 2.05 8.98 25.52
CA THR A 169 1.38 9.08 24.21
C THR A 169 1.05 7.69 23.66
N LEU A 170 0.09 7.65 22.74
CA LEU A 170 -0.21 6.47 21.90
C LEU A 170 0.79 6.34 20.77
#